data_20cbb6ddc32ad73272a9911ab526f572
#
_entry.id   20cbb6ddc32ad73272a9911ab526f572
#
_cell.length_a   1.000
_cell.length_b   1.000
_cell.length_c   1.000
_cell.angle_alpha   90.00
_cell.angle_beta   90.00
_cell.angle_gamma   90.00
#
_symmetry.space_group_name_H-M   'P 1'
#
loop_
_entity.id
_entity.type
_entity.pdbx_description
1 polymer ?
#
loop_
_entity_poly.entity_id
_entity_poly.type
_entity_poly.pdbx_seq_one_letter_code
_entity_poly.pdbx_strand_id
1 'polypeptide(L)'
;VKLVTQANAGVCAARNRAIAESTGDLIALLDADDTWEPGFLEEIASMAAEFPGCGIYSTAFNIVSHDGRFPAPTPTERGVVADFFRDSAHRYISIPSASAVPRAVFETVGGFPEGMKIGEDLYMWIKIARRYKVCFSPKPLANYSKVASNRSSAIYTPERTRYSFEELYDPAAADGYNEFVARAALGKALIISAKGGTKDAARAIRFFGYTKTYRRTLHKVRILNALPRSWRGPLIGLYNSLAWRIARKGL
;
A
#
# COMPACT_ATOMS: atom_id res chain seq x y z
N VAL A 1 -1.98 27.64 5.52
CA VAL A 1 -2.70 26.36 5.41
C VAL A 1 -4.01 26.57 4.66
N LYS A 2 -4.28 25.75 3.63
CA LYS A 2 -5.55 25.75 2.89
C LYS A 2 -6.39 24.57 3.40
N LEU A 3 -7.57 24.85 3.95
CA LEU A 3 -8.55 23.86 4.36
C LEU A 3 -9.58 23.67 3.23
N VAL A 4 -9.80 22.41 2.84
CA VAL A 4 -10.81 22.05 1.84
C VAL A 4 -11.82 21.09 2.47
N THR A 5 -13.08 21.47 2.49
CA THR A 5 -14.19 20.64 2.99
C THR A 5 -14.92 20.00 1.82
N GLN A 6 -15.23 18.71 1.94
CA GLN A 6 -16.00 17.97 0.93
C GLN A 6 -16.87 16.87 1.58
N ALA A 7 -17.88 16.39 0.85
CA ALA A 7 -18.63 15.21 1.26
C ALA A 7 -17.71 13.98 1.33
N ASN A 8 -17.95 13.07 2.28
CA ASN A 8 -17.14 11.86 2.42
C ASN A 8 -17.31 10.95 1.20
N ALA A 9 -16.26 10.86 0.38
CA ALA A 9 -16.16 9.99 -0.78
C ALA A 9 -14.98 9.00 -0.68
N GLY A 10 -14.42 8.84 0.51
CA GLY A 10 -13.28 7.95 0.80
C GLY A 10 -11.91 8.60 0.60
N VAL A 11 -10.87 7.90 1.05
CA VAL A 11 -9.49 8.41 1.09
C VAL A 11 -8.94 8.75 -0.31
N CYS A 12 -9.28 7.97 -1.34
CA CYS A 12 -8.83 8.26 -2.71
C CYS A 12 -9.35 9.60 -3.22
N ALA A 13 -10.65 9.88 -3.02
CA ALA A 13 -11.24 11.15 -3.42
C ALA A 13 -10.64 12.33 -2.63
N ALA A 14 -10.36 12.14 -1.34
CA ALA A 14 -9.71 13.17 -0.52
C ALA A 14 -8.28 13.45 -1.00
N ARG A 15 -7.49 12.41 -1.27
CA ARG A 15 -6.12 12.56 -1.79
C ARG A 15 -6.12 13.20 -3.19
N ASN A 16 -7.02 12.77 -4.09
CA ASN A 16 -7.14 13.35 -5.42
C ASN A 16 -7.51 14.85 -5.35
N ARG A 17 -8.42 15.21 -4.44
CA ARG A 17 -8.78 16.62 -4.22
C ARG A 17 -7.59 17.41 -3.68
N ALA A 18 -6.85 16.88 -2.71
CA ALA A 18 -5.65 17.54 -2.17
C ALA A 18 -4.56 17.73 -3.25
N ILE A 19 -4.35 16.73 -4.12
CA ILE A 19 -3.45 16.83 -5.26
C ILE A 19 -3.87 17.95 -6.20
N ALA A 20 -5.16 18.03 -6.56
CA ALA A 20 -5.70 19.05 -7.46
C ALA A 20 -5.60 20.48 -6.86
N GLU A 21 -5.76 20.61 -5.56
CA GLU A 21 -5.71 21.90 -4.85
C GLU A 21 -4.29 22.35 -4.47
N SER A 22 -3.31 21.44 -4.53
CA SER A 22 -1.91 21.76 -4.25
C SER A 22 -1.26 22.48 -5.44
N THR A 23 -0.21 23.26 -5.19
CA THR A 23 0.52 24.03 -6.22
C THR A 23 2.00 23.66 -6.34
N GLY A 24 2.52 22.87 -5.41
CA GLY A 24 3.93 22.45 -5.43
C GLY A 24 4.22 21.41 -6.52
N ASP A 25 5.45 21.37 -6.99
CA ASP A 25 5.92 20.40 -7.99
C ASP A 25 6.10 18.99 -7.40
N LEU A 26 6.31 18.92 -6.09
CA LEU A 26 6.47 17.69 -5.33
C LEU A 26 5.37 17.61 -4.27
N ILE A 27 4.57 16.55 -4.30
CA ILE A 27 3.39 16.37 -3.45
C ILE A 27 3.70 15.32 -2.41
N ALA A 28 3.92 15.73 -1.17
CA ALA A 28 4.08 14.85 -0.03
C ALA A 28 2.70 14.52 0.58
N LEU A 29 2.49 13.25 0.90
CA LEU A 29 1.23 12.74 1.42
C LEU A 29 1.35 12.52 2.93
N LEU A 30 0.33 12.93 3.69
CA LEU A 30 0.25 12.68 5.13
C LEU A 30 -1.19 12.31 5.50
N ASP A 31 -1.40 11.12 5.99
CA ASP A 31 -2.67 10.68 6.52
C ASP A 31 -2.91 11.32 7.90
N ALA A 32 -4.16 11.60 8.27
CA ALA A 32 -4.51 12.41 9.42
C ALA A 32 -4.14 11.79 10.79
N ASP A 33 -3.86 10.49 10.83
CA ASP A 33 -3.46 9.75 12.04
C ASP A 33 -1.94 9.51 12.13
N ASP A 34 -1.18 9.97 11.13
CA ASP A 34 0.26 9.83 11.05
C ASP A 34 1.00 11.15 11.36
N THR A 35 2.31 11.09 11.54
CA THR A 35 3.15 12.27 11.80
C THR A 35 4.48 12.18 11.08
N TRP A 36 5.08 13.34 10.79
CA TRP A 36 6.46 13.45 10.33
C TRP A 36 7.40 13.85 11.44
N GLU A 37 8.61 13.34 11.37
CA GLU A 37 9.75 13.84 12.14
C GLU A 37 10.31 15.11 11.49
N PRO A 38 10.99 15.97 12.27
CA PRO A 38 11.79 17.07 11.71
C PRO A 38 12.75 16.58 10.63
N GLY A 39 12.85 17.33 9.52
CA GLY A 39 13.72 16.97 8.39
C GLY A 39 13.08 16.06 7.33
N PHE A 40 11.81 15.61 7.48
CA PHE A 40 11.15 14.78 6.46
C PHE A 40 11.14 15.49 5.08
N LEU A 41 10.62 16.70 5.00
CA LEU A 41 10.53 17.45 3.75
C LEU A 41 11.91 17.80 3.18
N GLU A 42 12.89 18.09 4.04
CA GLU A 42 14.27 18.35 3.65
C GLU A 42 14.91 17.10 3.00
N GLU A 43 14.74 15.92 3.59
CA GLU A 43 15.26 14.67 3.02
C GLU A 43 14.59 14.34 1.68
N ILE A 44 13.27 14.54 1.58
CA ILE A 44 12.52 14.36 0.33
C ILE A 44 13.06 15.32 -0.76
N ALA A 45 13.24 16.59 -0.45
CA ALA A 45 13.76 17.57 -1.39
C ALA A 45 15.21 17.26 -1.80
N SER A 46 16.06 16.85 -0.85
CA SER A 46 17.43 16.40 -1.11
C SER A 46 17.48 15.21 -2.07
N MET A 47 16.63 14.20 -1.84
CA MET A 47 16.54 13.04 -2.74
C MET A 47 16.07 13.44 -4.13
N ALA A 48 15.10 14.33 -4.24
CA ALA A 48 14.57 14.79 -5.53
C ALA A 48 15.63 15.56 -6.34
N ALA A 49 16.49 16.33 -5.67
CA ALA A 49 17.61 17.05 -6.30
C ALA A 49 18.74 16.09 -6.72
N GLU A 50 19.08 15.11 -5.88
CA GLU A 50 20.19 14.17 -6.12
C GLU A 50 19.84 13.07 -7.13
N PHE A 51 18.59 12.59 -7.10
CA PHE A 51 18.09 11.51 -7.97
C PHE A 51 16.88 11.98 -8.79
N PRO A 52 17.07 12.92 -9.74
CA PRO A 52 15.96 13.47 -10.52
C PRO A 52 15.30 12.40 -11.39
N GLY A 53 13.99 12.59 -11.67
CA GLY A 53 13.23 11.70 -12.55
C GLY A 53 12.67 10.45 -11.87
N CYS A 54 12.82 10.28 -10.57
CA CYS A 54 12.08 9.24 -9.84
C CYS A 54 10.61 9.62 -9.70
N GLY A 55 9.73 8.62 -9.74
CA GLY A 55 8.29 8.81 -9.60
C GLY A 55 7.81 8.80 -8.15
N ILE A 56 8.61 8.24 -7.23
CA ILE A 56 8.33 8.21 -5.79
C ILE A 56 9.64 8.49 -5.07
N TYR A 57 9.57 9.33 -4.05
CA TYR A 57 10.61 9.55 -3.06
C TYR A 57 10.05 9.16 -1.70
N SER A 58 10.66 8.19 -1.03
CA SER A 58 10.15 7.66 0.23
C SER A 58 11.23 7.61 1.30
N THR A 59 10.83 7.72 2.56
CA THR A 59 11.71 7.51 3.72
C THR A 59 11.33 6.24 4.46
N ALA A 60 12.23 5.72 5.28
CA ALA A 60 11.87 4.77 6.32
C ALA A 60 10.89 5.41 7.31
N PHE A 61 10.19 4.58 8.07
CA PHE A 61 9.19 5.03 9.05
C PHE A 61 9.14 4.09 10.26
N ASN A 62 8.53 4.58 11.33
CA ASN A 62 8.21 3.76 12.49
C ASN A 62 6.74 3.39 12.49
N ILE A 63 6.45 2.22 13.04
CA ILE A 63 5.10 1.78 13.36
C ILE A 63 4.83 2.12 14.82
N VAL A 64 3.80 2.93 15.06
CA VAL A 64 3.35 3.31 16.40
C VAL A 64 2.12 2.49 16.75
N SER A 65 2.18 1.75 17.85
CA SER A 65 1.10 0.92 18.37
C SER A 65 0.92 1.13 19.87
N HIS A 66 -0.07 0.50 20.49
CA HIS A 66 -0.24 0.52 21.94
C HIS A 66 0.96 -0.09 22.69
N ASP A 67 1.73 -0.97 22.06
CA ASP A 67 2.92 -1.62 22.61
C ASP A 67 4.19 -0.76 22.46
N GLY A 68 4.13 0.38 21.81
CA GLY A 68 5.25 1.27 21.58
C GLY A 68 5.51 1.64 20.12
N ARG A 69 6.70 2.15 19.87
CA ARG A 69 7.20 2.60 18.55
C ARG A 69 8.30 1.67 18.07
N PHE A 70 8.18 1.12 16.88
CA PHE A 70 9.09 0.13 16.31
C PHE A 70 9.47 0.52 14.88
N PRO A 71 10.73 0.34 14.46
CA PRO A 71 11.11 0.56 13.06
C PRO A 71 10.37 -0.42 12.14
N ALA A 72 9.86 0.08 11.02
CA ALA A 72 9.31 -0.78 9.99
C ALA A 72 10.45 -1.51 9.25
N PRO A 73 10.23 -2.74 8.74
CA PRO A 73 11.21 -3.42 7.91
C PRO A 73 11.30 -2.74 6.55
N THR A 74 12.30 -1.88 6.38
CA THR A 74 12.56 -1.07 5.19
C THR A 74 13.93 -1.37 4.59
N PRO A 75 14.26 -0.94 3.37
CA PRO A 75 15.63 -0.95 2.85
C PRO A 75 16.59 -0.17 3.75
N THR A 76 17.87 -0.51 3.69
CA THR A 76 18.92 0.11 4.51
C THR A 76 19.79 1.10 3.74
N GLU A 77 19.67 1.14 2.43
CA GLU A 77 20.48 1.97 1.55
C GLU A 77 19.67 3.17 1.04
N ARG A 78 20.35 4.32 0.92
CA ARG A 78 19.80 5.54 0.34
C ARG A 78 20.07 5.57 -1.16
N GLY A 79 19.06 5.88 -1.95
CA GLY A 79 19.19 6.04 -3.39
C GLY A 79 18.06 5.39 -4.19
N VAL A 80 18.32 5.16 -5.46
CA VAL A 80 17.37 4.53 -6.37
C VAL A 80 17.25 3.04 -6.04
N VAL A 81 16.04 2.58 -5.77
CA VAL A 81 15.73 1.16 -5.54
C VAL A 81 15.95 0.39 -6.84
N ALA A 82 16.80 -0.62 -6.80
CA ALA A 82 17.19 -1.39 -7.99
C ALA A 82 16.01 -2.17 -8.60
N ASP A 83 15.19 -2.79 -7.77
CA ASP A 83 14.00 -3.53 -8.17
C ASP A 83 12.89 -3.34 -7.14
N PHE A 84 12.01 -2.38 -7.41
CA PHE A 84 10.88 -2.06 -6.52
C PHE A 84 9.98 -3.27 -6.25
N PHE A 85 9.66 -4.07 -7.27
CA PHE A 85 8.70 -5.17 -7.14
C PHE A 85 9.28 -6.33 -6.33
N ARG A 86 10.54 -6.67 -6.55
CA ARG A 86 11.25 -7.69 -5.76
C ARG A 86 11.42 -7.25 -4.30
N ASP A 87 11.87 -6.03 -4.09
CA ASP A 87 12.23 -5.55 -2.76
C ASP A 87 10.98 -5.25 -1.91
N SER A 88 9.91 -4.72 -2.52
CA SER A 88 8.60 -4.52 -1.86
C SER A 88 7.88 -5.82 -1.52
N ALA A 89 8.33 -6.98 -2.02
CA ALA A 89 7.79 -8.27 -1.62
C ALA A 89 8.07 -8.59 -0.14
N HIS A 90 9.15 -8.05 0.41
CA HIS A 90 9.65 -8.39 1.75
C HIS A 90 9.81 -7.17 2.68
N ARG A 91 9.81 -5.95 2.14
CA ARG A 91 10.07 -4.71 2.88
C ARG A 91 9.05 -3.64 2.50
N TYR A 92 8.83 -2.69 3.40
CA TYR A 92 8.07 -1.48 3.06
C TYR A 92 9.01 -0.50 2.37
N ILE A 93 8.72 -0.15 1.11
CA ILE A 93 9.44 0.90 0.38
C ILE A 93 8.63 2.19 0.40
N SER A 94 7.31 2.10 0.21
CA SER A 94 6.44 3.29 0.12
C SER A 94 5.14 3.05 0.87
N ILE A 95 4.79 4.01 1.72
CA ILE A 95 3.44 4.21 2.27
C ILE A 95 3.07 5.67 2.05
N PRO A 96 1.79 6.04 2.02
CA PRO A 96 1.42 7.45 1.77
C PRO A 96 2.16 8.43 2.66
N SER A 97 2.08 8.28 3.96
CA SER A 97 2.66 9.23 4.92
C SER A 97 4.20 9.28 4.98
N ALA A 98 4.88 8.36 4.29
CA ALA A 98 6.34 8.38 4.17
C ALA A 98 6.81 8.68 2.74
N SER A 99 5.92 9.19 1.87
CA SER A 99 6.21 9.33 0.44
C SER A 99 5.82 10.70 -0.12
N ALA A 100 6.60 11.12 -1.12
CA ALA A 100 6.26 12.22 -2.00
C ALA A 100 6.35 11.78 -3.47
N VAL A 101 5.48 12.35 -4.29
CA VAL A 101 5.35 12.06 -5.73
C VAL A 101 5.39 13.37 -6.50
N PRO A 102 6.21 13.49 -7.57
CA PRO A 102 6.17 14.66 -8.44
C PRO A 102 4.78 14.84 -9.08
N ARG A 103 4.31 16.08 -9.16
CA ARG A 103 3.02 16.42 -9.78
C ARG A 103 2.88 15.84 -11.19
N ALA A 104 3.91 15.99 -12.02
CA ALA A 104 3.94 15.47 -13.39
C ALA A 104 3.72 13.94 -13.46
N VAL A 105 4.06 13.20 -12.40
CA VAL A 105 3.79 11.77 -12.33
C VAL A 105 2.29 11.52 -12.18
N PHE A 106 1.58 12.26 -11.33
CA PHE A 106 0.12 12.16 -11.23
C PHE A 106 -0.58 12.56 -12.53
N GLU A 107 -0.08 13.58 -13.23
CA GLU A 107 -0.59 13.98 -14.54
C GLU A 107 -0.44 12.87 -15.59
N THR A 108 0.65 12.09 -15.50
CA THR A 108 0.92 11.00 -16.45
C THR A 108 0.17 9.71 -16.11
N VAL A 109 0.15 9.31 -14.82
CA VAL A 109 -0.42 8.01 -14.41
C VAL A 109 -1.85 8.13 -13.90
N GLY A 110 -2.33 9.35 -13.64
CA GLY A 110 -3.63 9.63 -13.02
C GLY A 110 -3.56 9.56 -11.49
N GLY A 111 -4.68 9.91 -10.85
CA GLY A 111 -4.83 9.94 -9.41
C GLY A 111 -5.08 8.57 -8.77
N PHE A 112 -5.37 8.61 -7.46
CA PHE A 112 -5.74 7.43 -6.69
C PHE A 112 -7.06 6.82 -7.19
N PRO A 113 -7.22 5.47 -7.08
CA PRO A 113 -8.38 4.75 -7.63
C PRO A 113 -9.63 4.98 -6.77
N GLU A 114 -10.46 5.95 -7.13
CA GLU A 114 -11.67 6.29 -6.38
C GLU A 114 -12.62 5.11 -6.21
N GLY A 115 -13.19 5.02 -5.01
CA GLY A 115 -14.05 3.91 -4.61
C GLY A 115 -13.31 2.62 -4.20
N MET A 116 -12.00 2.52 -4.42
CA MET A 116 -11.17 1.45 -3.85
C MET A 116 -10.91 1.75 -2.37
N LYS A 117 -11.13 0.76 -1.50
CA LYS A 117 -11.04 0.92 -0.04
C LYS A 117 -9.88 0.18 0.60
N ILE A 118 -9.33 -0.79 -0.11
CA ILE A 118 -8.23 -1.63 0.37
C ILE A 118 -7.20 -1.77 -0.75
N GLY A 119 -5.95 -1.40 -0.46
CA GLY A 119 -4.82 -1.51 -1.39
C GLY A 119 -4.79 -0.43 -2.47
N GLU A 120 -5.47 0.70 -2.25
CA GLU A 120 -5.47 1.86 -3.13
C GLU A 120 -4.08 2.48 -3.28
N ASP A 121 -3.29 2.44 -2.22
CA ASP A 121 -1.90 2.85 -2.19
C ASP A 121 -1.02 1.90 -3.00
N LEU A 122 -1.12 0.58 -2.77
CA LEU A 122 -0.39 -0.41 -3.56
C LEU A 122 -0.74 -0.33 -5.05
N TYR A 123 -2.02 -0.14 -5.39
CA TYR A 123 -2.44 0.08 -6.76
C TYR A 123 -1.71 1.28 -7.39
N MET A 124 -1.63 2.39 -6.65
CA MET A 124 -0.96 3.60 -7.12
C MET A 124 0.55 3.41 -7.24
N TRP A 125 1.18 2.79 -6.24
CA TRP A 125 2.62 2.51 -6.27
C TRP A 125 3.02 1.58 -7.41
N ILE A 126 2.22 0.55 -7.71
CA ILE A 126 2.45 -0.33 -8.87
C ILE A 126 2.40 0.46 -10.18
N LYS A 127 1.40 1.33 -10.37
CA LYS A 127 1.28 2.17 -11.57
C LYS A 127 2.49 3.07 -11.76
N ILE A 128 2.94 3.72 -10.69
CA ILE A 128 4.09 4.62 -10.74
C ILE A 128 5.38 3.83 -10.98
N ALA A 129 5.66 2.80 -10.18
CA ALA A 129 6.89 2.02 -10.26
C ALA A 129 7.03 1.23 -11.59
N ARG A 130 5.93 0.99 -12.30
CA ARG A 130 5.96 0.41 -13.65
C ARG A 130 6.58 1.35 -14.70
N ARG A 131 6.52 2.65 -14.45
CA ARG A 131 6.96 3.70 -15.40
C ARG A 131 8.15 4.50 -14.92
N TYR A 132 8.34 4.60 -13.62
CA TYR A 132 9.33 5.45 -12.98
C TYR A 132 10.15 4.67 -11.96
N LYS A 133 11.38 5.08 -11.75
CA LYS A 133 12.20 4.61 -10.63
C LYS A 133 11.63 5.11 -9.30
N VAL A 134 11.96 4.42 -8.24
CA VAL A 134 11.61 4.80 -6.86
C VAL A 134 12.90 5.09 -6.11
N CYS A 135 12.95 6.22 -5.42
CA CYS A 135 14.08 6.60 -4.57
C CYS A 135 13.68 6.41 -3.10
N PHE A 136 14.61 5.91 -2.30
CA PHE A 136 14.38 5.61 -0.90
C PHE A 136 15.50 6.17 -0.01
N SER A 137 15.11 6.60 1.21
CA SER A 137 16.04 6.95 2.30
C SER A 137 15.79 6.09 3.54
N PRO A 138 16.83 5.50 4.16
CA PRO A 138 16.69 4.69 5.37
C PRO A 138 16.44 5.51 6.64
N LYS A 139 16.39 6.84 6.57
CA LYS A 139 16.07 7.69 7.71
C LYS A 139 14.61 7.51 8.12
N PRO A 140 14.26 7.12 9.36
CA PRO A 140 12.89 6.90 9.80
C PRO A 140 12.21 8.25 10.13
N LEU A 141 11.75 8.96 9.09
CA LEU A 141 11.23 10.33 9.18
C LEU A 141 9.70 10.41 9.19
N ALA A 142 9.00 9.29 9.18
CA ALA A 142 7.56 9.25 9.37
C ALA A 142 7.16 8.25 10.47
N ASN A 143 5.98 8.46 11.05
CA ASN A 143 5.38 7.57 12.05
C ASN A 143 4.01 7.14 11.57
N TYR A 144 3.88 5.84 11.31
CA TYR A 144 2.62 5.21 10.90
C TYR A 144 1.86 4.72 12.13
N SER A 145 0.72 5.33 12.40
CA SER A 145 -0.09 5.04 13.59
C SER A 145 -0.99 3.83 13.37
N LYS A 146 -0.94 2.87 14.29
CA LYS A 146 -1.89 1.75 14.42
C LYS A 146 -2.88 1.92 15.57
N VAL A 147 -2.86 3.06 16.27
CA VAL A 147 -3.72 3.31 17.43
C VAL A 147 -5.03 4.03 17.10
N ALA A 148 -5.19 4.53 15.89
CA ALA A 148 -6.41 5.21 15.46
C ALA A 148 -7.63 4.27 15.52
N SER A 149 -8.73 4.74 16.13
CA SER A 149 -9.95 3.95 16.36
C SER A 149 -10.82 3.77 15.12
N ASN A 150 -10.69 4.66 14.12
CA ASN A 150 -11.51 4.72 12.90
C ASN A 150 -10.83 4.17 11.65
N ARG A 151 -9.89 3.23 11.81
CA ARG A 151 -9.15 2.66 10.68
C ARG A 151 -10.06 1.99 9.66
N SER A 152 -9.77 2.18 8.38
CA SER A 152 -10.51 1.60 7.23
C SER A 152 -10.57 0.07 7.26
N SER A 153 -9.62 -0.58 7.97
CA SER A 153 -9.63 -2.02 8.18
C SER A 153 -10.75 -2.52 9.10
N ALA A 154 -11.38 -1.66 9.91
CA ALA A 154 -12.42 -2.06 10.87
C ALA A 154 -13.77 -2.34 10.20
N ILE A 155 -14.12 -1.61 9.14
CA ILE A 155 -15.44 -1.69 8.50
C ILE A 155 -15.29 -2.16 7.05
N TYR A 156 -15.93 -3.30 6.72
CA TYR A 156 -16.07 -3.71 5.32
C TYR A 156 -17.43 -3.31 4.77
N THR A 157 -17.36 -2.53 3.70
CA THR A 157 -18.48 -2.34 2.78
C THR A 157 -18.01 -2.72 1.39
N PRO A 158 -18.84 -3.32 0.53
CA PRO A 158 -18.46 -3.62 -0.85
C PRO A 158 -17.91 -2.39 -1.55
N GLU A 159 -16.84 -2.57 -2.28
CA GLU A 159 -16.25 -1.49 -3.07
C GLU A 159 -17.13 -1.16 -4.27
N ARG A 160 -17.32 0.13 -4.53
CA ARG A 160 -17.94 0.62 -5.76
C ARG A 160 -16.88 1.32 -6.57
N THR A 161 -16.06 0.54 -7.24
CA THR A 161 -14.96 1.04 -8.06
C THR A 161 -14.86 0.28 -9.38
N ARG A 162 -14.44 0.98 -10.42
CA ARG A 162 -14.04 0.37 -11.71
C ARG A 162 -12.62 -0.17 -11.69
N TYR A 163 -11.81 0.25 -10.73
CA TYR A 163 -10.41 -0.10 -10.64
C TYR A 163 -10.22 -1.48 -10.00
N SER A 164 -9.31 -2.27 -10.56
CA SER A 164 -8.95 -3.58 -10.02
C SER A 164 -7.47 -3.87 -10.28
N PHE A 165 -6.87 -4.75 -9.48
CA PHE A 165 -5.49 -5.20 -9.74
C PHE A 165 -5.35 -6.00 -11.04
N GLU A 166 -6.43 -6.53 -11.59
CA GLU A 166 -6.44 -7.27 -12.84
C GLU A 166 -6.04 -6.40 -14.03
N GLU A 167 -6.42 -5.11 -14.02
CA GLU A 167 -6.05 -4.15 -15.06
C GLU A 167 -4.57 -3.75 -15.03
N LEU A 168 -3.86 -4.04 -13.95
CA LEU A 168 -2.42 -3.83 -13.84
C LEU A 168 -1.60 -5.00 -14.40
N TYR A 169 -2.24 -6.13 -14.72
CA TYR A 169 -1.56 -7.26 -15.33
C TYR A 169 -1.04 -6.88 -16.72
N ASP A 170 0.23 -7.20 -16.97
CA ASP A 170 0.89 -6.91 -18.24
C ASP A 170 1.58 -8.18 -18.77
N PRO A 171 1.05 -8.84 -19.81
CA PRO A 171 1.63 -10.07 -20.33
C PRO A 171 3.04 -9.89 -20.91
N ALA A 172 3.43 -8.65 -21.24
CA ALA A 172 4.77 -8.33 -21.74
C ALA A 172 5.77 -7.99 -20.63
N ALA A 173 5.30 -7.86 -19.38
CA ALA A 173 6.19 -7.58 -18.25
C ALA A 173 6.95 -8.82 -17.78
N ALA A 174 8.12 -8.59 -17.17
CA ALA A 174 8.87 -9.64 -16.50
C ALA A 174 8.03 -10.32 -15.39
N ASP A 175 8.26 -11.60 -15.14
CA ASP A 175 7.52 -12.40 -14.16
C ASP A 175 7.41 -11.76 -12.78
N GLY A 176 8.48 -11.09 -12.30
CA GLY A 176 8.49 -10.41 -11.00
C GLY A 176 7.41 -9.34 -10.83
N TYR A 177 7.12 -8.58 -11.89
CA TYR A 177 6.06 -7.57 -11.88
C TYR A 177 4.67 -8.22 -11.69
N ASN A 178 4.31 -9.17 -12.56
CA ASN A 178 3.00 -9.83 -12.49
C ASN A 178 2.82 -10.64 -11.21
N GLU A 179 3.87 -11.24 -10.69
CA GLU A 179 3.84 -11.91 -9.38
C GLU A 179 3.59 -10.89 -8.25
N PHE A 180 4.16 -9.69 -8.31
CA PHE A 180 3.88 -8.66 -7.31
C PHE A 180 2.43 -8.15 -7.40
N VAL A 181 1.88 -7.96 -8.61
CA VAL A 181 0.46 -7.64 -8.82
C VAL A 181 -0.42 -8.74 -8.22
N ALA A 182 -0.09 -10.00 -8.48
CA ALA A 182 -0.81 -11.15 -7.88
C ALA A 182 -0.73 -11.14 -6.35
N ARG A 183 0.43 -10.83 -5.76
CA ARG A 183 0.59 -10.66 -4.30
C ARG A 183 -0.38 -9.61 -3.74
N ALA A 184 -0.41 -8.43 -4.35
CA ALA A 184 -1.28 -7.33 -3.90
C ALA A 184 -2.77 -7.72 -4.00
N ALA A 185 -3.17 -8.28 -5.13
CA ALA A 185 -4.54 -8.72 -5.37
C ALA A 185 -4.98 -9.84 -4.41
N LEU A 186 -4.14 -10.85 -4.19
CA LEU A 186 -4.44 -11.96 -3.29
C LEU A 186 -4.42 -11.53 -1.82
N GLY A 187 -3.54 -10.60 -1.44
CA GLY A 187 -3.56 -9.98 -0.12
C GLY A 187 -4.87 -9.23 0.15
N LYS A 188 -5.33 -8.42 -0.81
CA LYS A 188 -6.65 -7.77 -0.77
C LYS A 188 -7.78 -8.80 -0.70
N ALA A 189 -7.74 -9.84 -1.55
CA ALA A 189 -8.75 -10.88 -1.60
C ALA A 189 -8.87 -11.65 -0.27
N LEU A 190 -7.77 -11.85 0.46
CA LEU A 190 -7.77 -12.45 1.79
C LEU A 190 -8.59 -11.63 2.77
N ILE A 191 -8.36 -10.30 2.82
CA ILE A 191 -9.08 -9.38 3.68
C ILE A 191 -10.57 -9.33 3.30
N ILE A 192 -10.86 -9.22 2.00
CA ILE A 192 -12.23 -9.18 1.47
C ILE A 192 -12.98 -10.47 1.80
N SER A 193 -12.37 -11.64 1.59
CA SER A 193 -12.97 -12.93 1.91
C SER A 193 -13.27 -13.06 3.40
N ALA A 194 -12.34 -12.65 4.28
CA ALA A 194 -12.55 -12.63 5.72
C ALA A 194 -13.80 -11.83 6.12
N LYS A 195 -14.02 -10.73 5.44
CA LYS A 195 -15.14 -9.82 5.69
C LYS A 195 -16.43 -10.18 4.94
N GLY A 196 -16.44 -11.28 4.19
CA GLY A 196 -17.62 -11.84 3.52
C GLY A 196 -17.80 -11.50 2.05
N GLY A 197 -16.85 -10.81 1.42
CA GLY A 197 -16.83 -10.48 -0.01
C GLY A 197 -16.40 -11.67 -0.89
N THR A 198 -17.20 -12.73 -0.92
CA THR A 198 -16.84 -14.01 -1.58
C THR A 198 -16.70 -13.91 -3.09
N LYS A 199 -17.54 -13.10 -3.74
CA LYS A 199 -17.55 -12.96 -5.21
C LYS A 199 -16.27 -12.28 -5.70
N ASP A 200 -15.86 -11.19 -5.05
CA ASP A 200 -14.64 -10.45 -5.40
C ASP A 200 -13.38 -11.27 -5.13
N ALA A 201 -13.35 -11.98 -3.99
CA ALA A 201 -12.27 -12.89 -3.68
C ALA A 201 -12.19 -14.05 -4.70
N ALA A 202 -13.32 -14.62 -5.14
CA ALA A 202 -13.36 -15.66 -6.16
C ALA A 202 -12.88 -15.16 -7.53
N ARG A 203 -13.17 -13.91 -7.88
CA ARG A 203 -12.66 -13.28 -9.10
C ARG A 203 -11.14 -13.19 -9.07
N ALA A 204 -10.58 -12.67 -7.99
CA ALA A 204 -9.13 -12.58 -7.82
C ALA A 204 -8.46 -13.97 -7.84
N ILE A 205 -9.04 -14.98 -7.19
CA ILE A 205 -8.55 -16.37 -7.20
C ILE A 205 -8.48 -16.93 -8.64
N ARG A 206 -9.49 -16.64 -9.48
CA ARG A 206 -9.51 -17.11 -10.87
C ARG A 206 -8.46 -16.41 -11.71
N PHE A 207 -8.40 -15.08 -11.64
CA PHE A 207 -7.50 -14.30 -12.47
C PHE A 207 -6.03 -14.54 -12.11
N PHE A 208 -5.68 -14.48 -10.81
CA PHE A 208 -4.31 -14.62 -10.33
C PHE A 208 -3.93 -16.08 -10.01
N GLY A 209 -4.71 -17.04 -10.50
CA GLY A 209 -4.43 -18.47 -10.33
C GLY A 209 -3.14 -18.95 -10.98
N TYR A 210 -2.55 -18.18 -11.87
CA TYR A 210 -1.27 -18.42 -12.55
C TYR A 210 -0.05 -18.29 -11.63
N THR A 211 -0.18 -17.57 -10.48
CA THR A 211 0.96 -17.25 -9.61
C THR A 211 1.71 -18.51 -9.16
N LYS A 212 3.03 -18.48 -9.32
CA LYS A 212 3.94 -19.53 -8.85
C LYS A 212 4.50 -19.16 -7.47
N THR A 213 4.85 -17.90 -7.29
CA THR A 213 5.50 -17.38 -6.07
C THR A 213 4.52 -17.32 -4.89
N TYR A 214 3.27 -16.87 -5.13
CA TYR A 214 2.29 -16.64 -4.07
C TYR A 214 1.22 -17.74 -3.96
N ARG A 215 1.55 -18.98 -4.39
CA ARG A 215 0.67 -20.15 -4.28
C ARG A 215 0.12 -20.36 -2.87
N ARG A 216 0.96 -20.16 -1.84
CA ARG A 216 0.52 -20.31 -0.44
C ARG A 216 -0.59 -19.29 -0.09
N THR A 217 -0.44 -18.03 -0.51
CA THR A 217 -1.48 -17.02 -0.33
C THR A 217 -2.73 -17.36 -1.12
N LEU A 218 -2.60 -17.78 -2.37
CA LEU A 218 -3.71 -18.24 -3.20
C LEU A 218 -4.49 -19.37 -2.53
N HIS A 219 -3.81 -20.38 -1.98
CA HIS A 219 -4.46 -21.47 -1.24
C HIS A 219 -5.16 -20.99 0.03
N LYS A 220 -4.53 -20.07 0.80
CA LYS A 220 -5.19 -19.47 1.97
C LYS A 220 -6.49 -18.77 1.59
N VAL A 221 -6.50 -17.97 0.51
CA VAL A 221 -7.72 -17.28 0.04
C VAL A 221 -8.76 -18.30 -0.41
N ARG A 222 -8.39 -19.35 -1.14
CA ARG A 222 -9.30 -20.44 -1.58
C ARG A 222 -9.98 -21.11 -0.40
N ILE A 223 -9.19 -21.56 0.58
CA ILE A 223 -9.70 -22.22 1.79
C ILE A 223 -10.63 -21.27 2.54
N LEU A 224 -10.17 -20.05 2.82
CA LEU A 224 -10.97 -19.08 3.55
C LEU A 224 -12.28 -18.77 2.84
N ASN A 225 -12.25 -18.64 1.51
CA ASN A 225 -13.43 -18.33 0.71
C ASN A 225 -14.44 -19.48 0.62
N ALA A 226 -14.00 -20.73 0.84
CA ALA A 226 -14.83 -21.91 0.90
C ALA A 226 -15.52 -22.12 2.27
N LEU A 227 -14.98 -21.51 3.34
CA LEU A 227 -15.52 -21.66 4.70
C LEU A 227 -16.82 -20.86 4.90
N PRO A 228 -17.70 -21.26 5.84
CA PRO A 228 -18.82 -20.44 6.29
C PRO A 228 -18.37 -19.05 6.76
N ARG A 229 -19.18 -18.03 6.45
CA ARG A 229 -18.83 -16.63 6.77
C ARG A 229 -18.50 -16.40 8.24
N SER A 230 -19.22 -17.06 9.14
CA SER A 230 -19.02 -16.94 10.60
C SER A 230 -17.64 -17.40 11.09
N TRP A 231 -16.96 -18.29 10.34
CA TRP A 231 -15.67 -18.86 10.73
C TRP A 231 -14.47 -18.02 10.22
N ARG A 232 -14.68 -17.23 9.19
CA ARG A 232 -13.58 -16.54 8.49
C ARG A 232 -12.87 -15.50 9.34
N GLY A 233 -13.63 -14.64 10.00
CA GLY A 233 -13.10 -13.58 10.88
C GLY A 233 -12.29 -14.15 12.05
N PRO A 234 -12.87 -15.06 12.87
CA PRO A 234 -12.16 -15.72 13.97
C PRO A 234 -10.87 -16.43 13.53
N LEU A 235 -10.90 -17.15 12.40
CA LEU A 235 -9.71 -17.86 11.89
C LEU A 235 -8.58 -16.91 11.48
N ILE A 236 -8.89 -15.81 10.82
CA ILE A 236 -7.86 -14.79 10.47
C ILE A 236 -7.36 -14.11 11.75
N GLY A 237 -8.21 -13.80 12.71
CA GLY A 237 -7.82 -13.23 13.99
C GLY A 237 -6.83 -14.15 14.73
N LEU A 238 -7.14 -15.45 14.80
CA LEU A 238 -6.26 -16.45 15.41
C LEU A 238 -4.92 -16.56 14.66
N TYR A 239 -4.97 -16.63 13.32
CA TYR A 239 -3.76 -16.68 12.49
C TYR A 239 -2.86 -15.47 12.70
N ASN A 240 -3.41 -14.25 12.69
CA ASN A 240 -2.66 -13.02 12.89
C ASN A 240 -2.05 -12.94 14.31
N SER A 241 -2.80 -13.40 15.33
CA SER A 241 -2.31 -13.47 16.71
C SER A 241 -1.13 -14.45 16.84
N LEU A 242 -1.22 -15.62 16.21
CA LEU A 242 -0.13 -16.59 16.20
C LEU A 242 1.10 -16.09 15.45
N ALA A 243 0.89 -15.53 14.25
CA ALA A 243 1.97 -14.95 13.44
C ALA A 243 2.68 -13.83 14.18
N TRP A 244 1.94 -12.96 14.89
CA TRP A 244 2.49 -11.90 15.73
C TRP A 244 3.33 -12.44 16.90
N ARG A 245 2.84 -13.50 17.57
CA ARG A 245 3.59 -14.14 18.67
C ARG A 245 4.88 -14.78 18.19
N ILE A 246 4.88 -15.42 17.02
CA ILE A 246 6.07 -16.02 16.41
C ILE A 246 7.08 -14.94 16.01
N ALA A 247 6.63 -13.89 15.32
CA ALA A 247 7.48 -12.77 14.93
C ALA A 247 8.15 -12.07 16.12
N ARG A 248 7.46 -11.96 17.27
CA ARG A 248 8.02 -11.41 18.51
C ARG A 248 9.09 -12.29 19.18
N LYS A 249 9.06 -13.61 18.94
CA LYS A 249 10.02 -14.55 19.52
C LYS A 249 11.29 -14.73 18.68
N GLY A 250 11.40 -14.02 17.55
CA GLY A 250 12.57 -14.14 16.65
C GLY A 250 12.68 -15.50 15.94
N LEU A 251 11.57 -16.25 15.85
CA LEU A 251 11.44 -17.53 15.16
C LEU A 251 10.86 -17.34 13.75
#